data_41e819d37fcb88f95c37d0e5d02e5899
#
_entry.id   41e819d37fcb88f95c37d0e5d02e5899
#
_cell.length_a   1.000
_cell.length_b   1.000
_cell.length_c   1.000
_cell.angle_alpha   90.00
_cell.angle_beta   90.00
_cell.angle_gamma   90.00
#
_symmetry.space_group_name_H-M   'P 1'
#
loop_
_entity.id
_entity.type
_entity.pdbx_description
1 polymer ?
#
loop_
_entity_poly.entity_id
_entity_poly.type
_entity_poly.pdbx_seq_one_letter_code
_entity_poly.pdbx_strand_id
1 'polypeptide(L)'
;MSWEQLYPKENNLVKLSLENGGVIKPLIIPNEFTGGTGLCNVTIFKDEVEGLLINIRHVGYVMHHVEFNQKYWGLWGAMQYMNPEDYCYLETVNYICRLNNDLDITQYNKINTSKFDKEPLWDFIGQEDVRIFRWDNKFYTCGVRRDIDTQGTGRMEMCEVEFKDNKIIEVTRDRIEVPEEDIYLEKNWMPVLDMPYHF
;
A
#
# COMPACT_ATOMS: atom_id res chain seq x y z
N MET A 1 -2.36 19.21 21.10
CA MET A 1 -0.94 19.52 20.84
C MET A 1 -0.84 19.91 19.39
N SER A 2 -0.41 21.14 19.07
CA SER A 2 -0.27 21.55 17.66
C SER A 2 1.00 20.95 17.06
N TRP A 3 1.07 20.82 15.73
CA TRP A 3 2.27 20.38 15.02
C TRP A 3 3.50 21.22 15.36
N GLU A 4 3.32 22.50 15.62
CA GLU A 4 4.37 23.45 16.03
C GLU A 4 4.96 23.15 17.41
N GLN A 5 4.23 22.45 18.28
CA GLN A 5 4.71 22.02 19.59
C GLN A 5 5.51 20.72 19.54
N LEU A 6 5.29 19.91 18.51
CA LEU A 6 5.97 18.63 18.33
C LEU A 6 7.33 18.77 17.62
N TYR A 7 7.50 19.82 16.81
CA TYR A 7 8.71 20.03 16.03
C TYR A 7 9.27 21.43 16.30
N PRO A 8 10.49 21.53 16.83
CA PRO A 8 11.17 22.83 16.97
C PRO A 8 11.21 23.54 15.62
N LYS A 9 10.91 24.82 15.60
CA LYS A 9 10.84 25.65 14.39
C LYS A 9 12.12 25.57 13.52
N GLU A 10 13.23 25.21 14.11
CA GLU A 10 14.55 25.17 13.48
C GLU A 10 14.77 23.96 12.54
N ASN A 11 13.98 22.88 12.71
CA ASN A 11 14.12 21.63 11.94
C ASN A 11 12.84 21.23 11.19
N ASN A 12 11.98 22.17 10.85
CA ASN A 12 10.75 21.89 10.15
C ASN A 12 11.03 21.70 8.65
N LEU A 13 11.16 20.45 8.18
CA LEU A 13 11.39 20.11 6.78
C LEU A 13 10.30 20.64 5.84
N VAL A 14 9.05 20.72 6.29
CA VAL A 14 7.94 21.30 5.54
C VAL A 14 8.20 22.78 5.24
N LYS A 15 8.57 23.54 6.27
CA LYS A 15 8.91 24.96 6.12
C LYS A 15 10.11 25.15 5.21
N LEU A 16 11.16 24.37 5.42
CA LEU A 16 12.37 24.40 4.58
C LEU A 16 12.06 24.10 3.11
N SER A 17 11.20 23.09 2.87
CA SER A 17 10.75 22.76 1.51
C SER A 17 10.02 23.92 0.86
N LEU A 18 9.03 24.51 1.55
CA LEU A 18 8.26 25.66 1.03
C LEU A 18 9.13 26.89 0.76
N GLU A 19 10.08 27.20 1.64
CA GLU A 19 11.04 28.31 1.49
C GLU A 19 11.99 28.10 0.29
N ASN A 20 12.19 26.84 -0.15
CA ASN A 20 12.98 26.51 -1.34
C ASN A 20 12.13 26.18 -2.58
N GLY A 21 10.89 26.64 -2.64
CA GLY A 21 10.00 26.47 -3.78
C GLY A 21 9.30 25.11 -3.86
N GLY A 22 9.36 24.33 -2.79
CA GLY A 22 8.58 23.10 -2.67
C GLY A 22 7.09 23.37 -2.53
N VAL A 23 6.27 22.43 -2.98
CA VAL A 23 4.81 22.50 -2.89
C VAL A 23 4.30 21.35 -2.02
N ILE A 24 3.39 21.65 -1.11
CA ILE A 24 2.69 20.65 -0.32
C ILE A 24 1.22 20.73 -0.69
N LYS A 25 0.73 19.66 -1.28
CA LYS A 25 -0.67 19.53 -1.67
C LYS A 25 -1.28 18.30 -1.02
N PRO A 26 -2.37 18.43 -0.24
CA PRO A 26 -3.10 17.29 0.27
C PRO A 26 -3.68 16.48 -0.90
N LEU A 27 -3.48 15.17 -0.88
CA LEU A 27 -4.13 14.26 -1.81
C LEU A 27 -5.56 14.01 -1.30
N ILE A 28 -6.54 14.49 -2.05
CA ILE A 28 -7.95 14.31 -1.70
C ILE A 28 -8.44 13.00 -2.29
N ILE A 29 -8.81 12.08 -1.42
CA ILE A 29 -9.35 10.77 -1.79
C ILE A 29 -10.87 10.85 -1.73
N PRO A 30 -11.59 10.53 -2.82
CA PRO A 30 -13.06 10.50 -2.83
C PRO A 30 -13.60 9.48 -1.81
N ASN A 31 -14.66 9.86 -1.07
CA ASN A 31 -15.24 8.98 -0.04
C ASN A 31 -15.76 7.65 -0.60
N GLU A 32 -16.31 7.65 -1.79
CA GLU A 32 -16.78 6.44 -2.48
C GLU A 32 -15.67 5.44 -2.78
N PHE A 33 -14.43 5.90 -2.79
CA PHE A 33 -13.25 5.09 -3.05
C PHE A 33 -12.99 4.07 -1.93
N THR A 34 -13.24 4.44 -0.69
CA THR A 34 -12.85 3.64 0.49
C THR A 34 -14.00 3.36 1.45
N GLY A 35 -15.20 3.90 1.19
CA GLY A 35 -16.29 3.81 2.15
C GLY A 35 -15.98 4.45 3.50
N GLY A 36 -15.01 5.39 3.54
CA GLY A 36 -14.59 6.06 4.77
C GLY A 36 -13.57 5.28 5.61
N THR A 37 -12.98 4.21 5.06
CA THR A 37 -12.00 3.38 5.77
C THR A 37 -10.56 3.84 5.57
N GLY A 38 -9.62 3.20 6.27
CA GLY A 38 -8.24 3.63 6.41
C GLY A 38 -7.41 3.54 5.12
N LEU A 39 -6.71 4.60 4.81
CA LEU A 39 -5.73 4.67 3.74
C LEU A 39 -4.34 4.84 4.32
N CYS A 40 -3.38 4.12 3.79
CA CYS A 40 -1.99 4.20 4.24
C CYS A 40 -1.01 3.82 3.12
N ASN A 41 0.28 4.01 3.40
CA ASN A 41 1.41 3.53 2.63
C ASN A 41 1.30 3.82 1.12
N VAL A 42 1.16 5.11 0.79
CA VAL A 42 1.13 5.58 -0.60
C VAL A 42 2.52 5.46 -1.21
N THR A 43 2.58 4.89 -2.40
CA THR A 43 3.78 4.89 -3.25
C THR A 43 3.50 5.58 -4.56
N ILE A 44 4.53 6.19 -5.14
CA ILE A 44 4.41 6.99 -6.35
C ILE A 44 5.37 6.49 -7.42
N PHE A 45 4.91 6.48 -8.66
CA PHE A 45 5.69 6.13 -9.83
C PHE A 45 5.32 7.04 -11.00
N LYS A 46 6.33 7.57 -11.67
CA LYS A 46 6.15 8.34 -12.90
C LYS A 46 6.45 7.45 -14.10
N ASP A 47 5.42 7.16 -14.87
CA ASP A 47 5.51 6.41 -16.12
C ASP A 47 5.47 7.36 -17.32
N GLU A 48 6.20 7.05 -18.38
CA GLU A 48 6.27 7.89 -19.59
C GLU A 48 4.97 7.86 -20.41
N VAL A 49 4.21 6.76 -20.33
CA VAL A 49 2.98 6.56 -21.10
C VAL A 49 1.75 6.84 -20.25
N GLU A 50 1.69 6.26 -19.05
CA GLU A 50 0.53 6.34 -18.16
C GLU A 50 0.53 7.59 -17.29
N GLY A 51 1.65 8.34 -17.27
CA GLY A 51 1.80 9.53 -16.45
C GLY A 51 2.10 9.22 -14.99
N LEU A 52 1.57 10.04 -14.09
CA LEU A 52 1.84 9.91 -12.68
C LEU A 52 0.85 8.92 -12.04
N LEU A 53 1.39 7.81 -11.56
CA LEU A 53 0.65 6.76 -10.88
C LEU A 53 0.97 6.74 -9.39
N ILE A 54 -0.02 6.45 -8.57
CA ILE A 54 0.17 6.13 -7.16
C ILE A 54 -0.51 4.81 -6.84
N ASN A 55 0.11 4.02 -5.96
CA ASN A 55 -0.57 2.93 -5.27
C ASN A 55 -0.98 3.40 -3.88
N ILE A 56 -2.23 3.16 -3.52
CA ILE A 56 -2.77 3.45 -2.19
C ILE A 56 -3.19 2.13 -1.55
N ARG A 57 -2.63 1.84 -0.40
CA ARG A 57 -3.06 0.73 0.45
C ARG A 57 -4.30 1.13 1.23
N HIS A 58 -5.33 0.32 1.15
CA HIS A 58 -6.56 0.45 1.91
C HIS A 58 -6.68 -0.70 2.91
N VAL A 59 -7.03 -0.38 4.13
CA VAL A 59 -7.25 -1.35 5.21
C VAL A 59 -8.56 -1.03 5.94
N GLY A 60 -9.34 -2.05 6.28
CA GLY A 60 -10.59 -1.92 7.05
C GLY A 60 -10.39 -1.86 8.56
N TYR A 61 -9.17 -1.61 9.03
CA TYR A 61 -8.82 -1.64 10.46
C TYR A 61 -7.79 -0.58 10.82
N VAL A 62 -7.71 -0.28 12.11
CA VAL A 62 -6.66 0.58 12.71
C VAL A 62 -6.09 -0.12 13.92
N MET A 63 -4.78 -0.09 14.07
CA MET A 63 -4.11 -0.51 15.31
C MET A 63 -4.05 0.68 16.26
N HIS A 64 -4.64 0.51 17.44
CA HIS A 64 -4.75 1.58 18.43
C HIS A 64 -3.81 1.42 19.60
N HIS A 65 -3.34 2.56 20.08
CA HIS A 65 -2.88 2.71 21.45
C HIS A 65 -4.07 2.96 22.43
N VAL A 66 -3.75 3.06 23.71
CA VAL A 66 -4.69 3.12 24.84
C VAL A 66 -5.68 4.30 24.82
N GLU A 67 -5.55 5.20 23.87
CA GLU A 67 -6.17 6.54 23.85
C GLU A 67 -7.67 6.56 23.52
N PHE A 68 -8.20 5.48 22.94
CA PHE A 68 -9.60 5.41 22.52
C PHE A 68 -10.36 4.34 23.29
N ASN A 69 -11.55 4.69 23.77
CA ASN A 69 -12.38 3.83 24.63
C ASN A 69 -13.04 2.64 23.90
N GLN A 70 -13.01 2.60 22.58
CA GLN A 70 -13.57 1.49 21.80
C GLN A 70 -12.45 0.63 21.23
N LYS A 71 -12.22 -0.52 21.83
CA LYS A 71 -11.14 -1.42 21.47
C LYS A 71 -11.66 -2.83 21.29
N TYR A 72 -11.29 -3.41 20.16
CA TYR A 72 -11.38 -4.83 19.95
C TYR A 72 -10.00 -5.44 20.24
N TRP A 73 -9.95 -6.39 21.15
CA TRP A 73 -8.71 -7.10 21.46
C TRP A 73 -8.60 -8.29 20.51
N GLY A 74 -7.64 -8.24 19.60
CA GLY A 74 -7.26 -9.34 18.75
C GLY A 74 -5.94 -9.97 19.20
N LEU A 75 -5.50 -11.02 18.50
CA LEU A 75 -4.21 -11.69 18.75
C LEU A 75 -3.01 -10.71 18.64
N TRP A 76 -3.17 -9.65 17.89
CA TRP A 76 -2.13 -8.65 17.59
C TRP A 76 -2.20 -7.39 18.45
N GLY A 77 -3.00 -7.39 19.50
CA GLY A 77 -3.19 -6.25 20.40
C GLY A 77 -4.52 -5.54 20.20
N ALA A 78 -4.56 -4.27 20.59
CA ALA A 78 -5.76 -3.46 20.47
C ALA A 78 -5.96 -3.02 19.03
N MET A 79 -7.05 -3.47 18.41
CA MET A 79 -7.46 -3.09 17.04
C MET A 79 -8.86 -2.53 17.04
N GLN A 80 -9.13 -1.67 16.07
CA GLN A 80 -10.48 -1.23 15.76
C GLN A 80 -10.75 -1.51 14.29
N TYR A 81 -11.79 -2.30 14.02
CA TYR A 81 -12.34 -2.45 12.68
C TYR A 81 -13.23 -1.25 12.36
N MET A 82 -13.15 -0.77 11.12
CA MET A 82 -13.93 0.40 10.69
C MET A 82 -15.42 0.09 10.60
N ASN A 83 -15.77 -1.10 10.11
CA ASN A 83 -17.13 -1.61 10.01
C ASN A 83 -17.25 -2.98 10.67
N PRO A 84 -17.18 -3.09 12.01
CA PRO A 84 -17.10 -4.39 12.70
C PRO A 84 -18.37 -5.25 12.56
N GLU A 85 -19.51 -4.66 12.22
CA GLU A 85 -20.76 -5.39 11.99
C GLU A 85 -20.76 -6.13 10.65
N ASP A 86 -20.04 -5.58 9.66
CA ASP A 86 -20.00 -6.11 8.30
C ASP A 86 -18.70 -6.89 8.02
N TYR A 87 -17.59 -6.49 8.68
CA TYR A 87 -16.27 -6.92 8.26
C TYR A 87 -15.22 -6.82 9.38
N CYS A 88 -14.71 -7.96 9.80
CA CYS A 88 -13.69 -8.09 10.87
C CYS A 88 -12.44 -8.84 10.38
N TYR A 89 -11.88 -8.41 9.25
CA TYR A 89 -10.67 -9.02 8.69
C TYR A 89 -9.53 -8.01 8.64
N LEU A 90 -8.30 -8.51 8.74
CA LEU A 90 -7.07 -7.73 8.58
C LEU A 90 -6.66 -7.71 7.10
N GLU A 91 -7.60 -7.40 6.24
CA GLU A 91 -7.38 -7.41 4.79
C GLU A 91 -6.76 -6.10 4.32
N THR A 92 -5.82 -6.24 3.41
CA THR A 92 -5.20 -5.18 2.63
C THR A 92 -5.67 -5.24 1.19
N VAL A 93 -6.15 -4.12 0.69
CA VAL A 93 -6.53 -3.93 -0.71
C VAL A 93 -5.68 -2.81 -1.30
N ASN A 94 -5.21 -3.01 -2.51
CA ASN A 94 -4.41 -2.01 -3.21
C ASN A 94 -5.19 -1.39 -4.37
N TYR A 95 -5.09 -0.06 -4.46
CA TYR A 95 -5.66 0.73 -5.55
C TYR A 95 -4.55 1.46 -6.29
N ILE A 96 -4.59 1.42 -7.61
CA ILE A 96 -3.75 2.27 -8.43
C ILE A 96 -4.59 3.44 -8.91
N CYS A 97 -4.07 4.66 -8.69
CA CYS A 97 -4.71 5.89 -9.11
C CYS A 97 -3.82 6.64 -10.09
N ARG A 98 -4.44 7.32 -11.06
CA ARG A 98 -3.78 8.29 -11.92
C ARG A 98 -3.95 9.68 -11.37
N LEU A 99 -2.88 10.45 -11.41
CA LEU A 99 -2.90 11.86 -11.06
C LEU A 99 -2.71 12.71 -12.32
N ASN A 100 -3.38 13.86 -12.35
CA ASN A 100 -3.08 14.91 -13.32
C ASN A 100 -1.84 15.73 -12.90
N ASN A 101 -1.51 16.74 -13.69
CA ASN A 101 -0.38 17.62 -13.40
C ASN A 101 -0.58 18.48 -12.13
N ASP A 102 -1.83 18.65 -11.71
CA ASP A 102 -2.20 19.34 -10.48
C ASP A 102 -2.23 18.40 -9.27
N LEU A 103 -1.82 17.14 -9.44
CA LEU A 103 -1.82 16.08 -8.44
C LEU A 103 -3.23 15.70 -7.92
N ASP A 104 -4.27 15.92 -8.73
CA ASP A 104 -5.61 15.44 -8.42
C ASP A 104 -5.82 14.04 -8.98
N ILE A 105 -6.54 13.21 -8.26
CA ILE A 105 -6.91 11.87 -8.73
C ILE A 105 -7.94 12.03 -9.86
N THR A 106 -7.59 11.52 -11.02
CA THR A 106 -8.46 11.50 -12.21
C THR A 106 -9.11 10.15 -12.47
N GLN A 107 -8.45 9.09 -12.01
CA GLN A 107 -8.92 7.71 -12.15
C GLN A 107 -8.36 6.87 -11.01
N TYR A 108 -9.15 5.92 -10.53
CA TYR A 108 -8.70 4.93 -9.55
C TYR A 108 -9.34 3.57 -9.81
N ASN A 109 -8.59 2.51 -9.55
CA ASN A 109 -9.09 1.15 -9.70
C ASN A 109 -8.45 0.24 -8.64
N LYS A 110 -9.27 -0.62 -8.06
CA LYS A 110 -8.81 -1.75 -7.25
C LYS A 110 -8.03 -2.72 -8.14
N ILE A 111 -6.91 -3.22 -7.67
CA ILE A 111 -6.23 -4.33 -8.33
C ILE A 111 -7.08 -5.58 -8.13
N ASN A 112 -7.48 -6.21 -9.23
CA ASN A 112 -8.19 -7.48 -9.17
C ASN A 112 -7.19 -8.63 -9.05
N THR A 113 -7.13 -9.21 -7.88
CA THR A 113 -6.21 -10.28 -7.48
C THR A 113 -6.86 -11.66 -7.51
N SER A 114 -8.16 -11.74 -7.76
CA SER A 114 -9.02 -12.94 -7.58
C SER A 114 -8.54 -14.20 -8.29
N LYS A 115 -7.76 -14.05 -9.38
CA LYS A 115 -7.19 -15.18 -10.12
C LYS A 115 -6.18 -15.99 -9.30
N PHE A 116 -5.47 -15.33 -8.39
CA PHE A 116 -4.37 -15.92 -7.62
C PHE A 116 -4.66 -15.99 -6.12
N ASP A 117 -5.79 -15.44 -5.67
CA ASP A 117 -6.16 -15.51 -4.27
C ASP A 117 -6.47 -16.93 -3.87
N LYS A 118 -6.02 -17.30 -2.67
CA LYS A 118 -6.25 -18.58 -2.03
C LYS A 118 -6.87 -18.34 -0.66
N GLU A 119 -7.43 -19.38 -0.08
CA GLU A 119 -7.86 -19.33 1.32
C GLU A 119 -6.68 -18.92 2.20
N PRO A 120 -6.81 -17.83 2.96
CA PRO A 120 -5.72 -17.34 3.79
C PRO A 120 -5.41 -18.30 4.94
N LEU A 121 -4.13 -18.51 5.18
CA LEU A 121 -3.63 -19.32 6.29
C LEU A 121 -3.19 -18.48 7.49
N TRP A 122 -3.27 -17.15 7.37
CA TRP A 122 -2.88 -16.18 8.38
C TRP A 122 -3.83 -14.98 8.39
N ASP A 123 -3.87 -14.25 9.51
CA ASP A 123 -4.84 -13.19 9.75
C ASP A 123 -4.65 -11.93 8.89
N PHE A 124 -3.40 -11.59 8.52
CA PHE A 124 -3.11 -10.44 7.66
C PHE A 124 -3.16 -10.86 6.19
N ILE A 125 -4.23 -10.46 5.53
CA ILE A 125 -4.58 -10.90 4.18
C ILE A 125 -4.18 -9.84 3.15
N GLY A 126 -3.63 -10.28 2.04
CA GLY A 126 -3.29 -9.44 0.90
C GLY A 126 -1.86 -8.91 0.92
N GLN A 127 -1.53 -8.15 -0.12
CA GLN A 127 -0.17 -7.63 -0.34
C GLN A 127 0.00 -6.26 0.33
N GLU A 128 0.93 -6.16 1.28
CA GLU A 128 1.20 -4.94 2.03
C GLU A 128 2.35 -4.13 1.43
N ASP A 129 2.32 -2.82 1.64
CA ASP A 129 3.41 -1.87 1.34
C ASP A 129 3.88 -1.93 -0.13
N VAL A 130 2.91 -2.04 -1.02
CA VAL A 130 3.12 -2.26 -2.45
C VAL A 130 3.83 -1.10 -3.12
N ARG A 131 4.85 -1.43 -3.93
CA ARG A 131 5.51 -0.53 -4.89
C ARG A 131 4.99 -0.87 -6.28
N ILE A 132 4.64 0.16 -7.08
CA ILE A 132 4.33 0.02 -8.50
C ILE A 132 5.52 0.52 -9.33
N PHE A 133 5.85 -0.20 -10.39
CA PHE A 133 6.95 0.16 -11.29
C PHE A 133 6.77 -0.51 -12.65
N ARG A 134 7.67 -0.21 -13.58
CA ARG A 134 7.68 -0.77 -14.93
C ARG A 134 9.05 -1.32 -15.28
N TRP A 135 9.07 -2.57 -15.79
CA TRP A 135 10.22 -3.21 -16.43
C TRP A 135 9.78 -3.81 -17.75
N ASP A 136 10.62 -3.74 -18.78
CA ASP A 136 10.39 -4.36 -20.10
C ASP A 136 8.97 -4.11 -20.65
N ASN A 137 8.49 -2.88 -20.54
CA ASN A 137 7.15 -2.46 -20.96
C ASN A 137 5.97 -3.12 -20.23
N LYS A 138 6.20 -3.79 -19.12
CA LYS A 138 5.18 -4.38 -18.26
C LYS A 138 5.12 -3.68 -16.92
N PHE A 139 3.93 -3.57 -16.36
CA PHE A 139 3.74 -3.07 -15.01
C PHE A 139 3.84 -4.19 -14.01
N TYR A 140 4.50 -3.88 -12.92
CA TYR A 140 4.64 -4.77 -11.78
C TYR A 140 4.25 -4.08 -10.50
N THR A 141 3.78 -4.89 -9.56
CA THR A 141 3.70 -4.52 -8.15
C THR A 141 4.63 -5.43 -7.36
N CYS A 142 5.27 -4.88 -6.34
CA CYS A 142 6.06 -5.65 -5.40
C CYS A 142 5.71 -5.23 -3.98
N GLY A 143 5.39 -6.19 -3.14
CA GLY A 143 5.02 -5.95 -1.74
C GLY A 143 5.13 -7.22 -0.92
N VAL A 144 5.01 -7.09 0.41
CA VAL A 144 5.07 -8.24 1.30
C VAL A 144 3.71 -8.91 1.43
N ARG A 145 3.70 -10.24 1.42
CA ARG A 145 2.51 -11.04 1.71
C ARG A 145 2.77 -12.05 2.83
N ARG A 146 1.78 -12.25 3.68
CA ARG A 146 1.89 -13.06 4.90
C ARG A 146 0.88 -14.19 5.01
N ASP A 147 -0.21 -14.12 4.27
CA ASP A 147 -1.39 -15.00 4.38
C ASP A 147 -1.24 -16.38 3.73
N ILE A 148 -0.07 -16.72 3.21
CA ILE A 148 0.14 -17.96 2.47
C ILE A 148 0.82 -19.08 3.29
N ASP A 149 1.17 -18.81 4.53
CA ASP A 149 1.63 -19.83 5.47
C ASP A 149 1.04 -19.62 6.88
N THR A 150 1.05 -20.68 7.70
CA THR A 150 0.43 -20.68 9.03
C THR A 150 1.21 -19.92 10.09
N GLN A 151 2.40 -19.43 9.80
CA GLN A 151 3.24 -18.63 10.70
C GLN A 151 3.20 -17.15 10.35
N GLY A 152 2.56 -16.80 9.23
CA GLY A 152 2.50 -15.43 8.74
C GLY A 152 3.86 -14.89 8.33
N THR A 153 4.74 -15.75 7.82
CA THR A 153 6.06 -15.36 7.36
C THR A 153 5.96 -14.40 6.19
N GLY A 154 6.44 -13.18 6.39
CA GLY A 154 6.43 -12.15 5.34
C GLY A 154 7.49 -12.42 4.29
N ARG A 155 7.06 -12.57 3.05
CA ARG A 155 7.95 -12.65 1.89
C ARG A 155 7.49 -11.68 0.83
N MET A 156 8.43 -11.17 0.06
CA MET A 156 8.10 -10.31 -1.07
C MET A 156 7.44 -11.13 -2.17
N GLU A 157 6.39 -10.56 -2.74
CA GLU A 157 5.75 -11.08 -3.95
C GLU A 157 5.82 -10.02 -5.04
N MET A 158 6.17 -10.44 -6.23
CA MET A 158 6.14 -9.64 -7.44
C MET A 158 4.98 -10.10 -8.32
N CYS A 159 4.14 -9.16 -8.71
CA CYS A 159 2.96 -9.44 -9.51
C CYS A 159 3.01 -8.58 -10.79
N GLU A 160 2.89 -9.21 -11.96
CA GLU A 160 2.62 -8.48 -13.20
C GLU A 160 1.16 -8.02 -13.19
N VAL A 161 0.90 -6.76 -13.53
CA VAL A 161 -0.45 -6.20 -13.63
C VAL A 161 -0.69 -5.57 -14.99
N GLU A 162 -1.88 -5.74 -15.51
CA GLU A 162 -2.33 -5.13 -16.77
C GLU A 162 -3.44 -4.10 -16.53
N PHE A 163 -3.34 -2.99 -17.25
CA PHE A 163 -4.40 -1.99 -17.38
C PHE A 163 -5.25 -2.34 -18.58
N LYS A 164 -6.47 -2.82 -18.36
CA LYS A 164 -7.39 -3.26 -19.42
C LYS A 164 -8.83 -2.86 -19.10
N ASP A 165 -9.49 -2.21 -20.08
CA ASP A 165 -10.91 -1.85 -20.00
C ASP A 165 -11.27 -1.11 -18.69
N ASN A 166 -10.47 -0.13 -18.31
CA ASN A 166 -10.57 0.60 -17.03
C ASN A 166 -10.50 -0.28 -15.77
N LYS A 167 -9.86 -1.44 -15.88
CA LYS A 167 -9.58 -2.35 -14.77
C LYS A 167 -8.08 -2.55 -14.63
N ILE A 168 -7.68 -2.95 -13.45
CA ILE A 168 -6.30 -3.39 -13.19
C ILE A 168 -6.38 -4.84 -12.75
N ILE A 169 -5.73 -5.70 -13.51
CA ILE A 169 -5.82 -7.16 -13.35
C ILE A 169 -4.44 -7.70 -13.08
N GLU A 170 -4.31 -8.49 -12.04
CA GLU A 170 -3.11 -9.27 -11.77
C GLU A 170 -3.00 -10.43 -12.77
N VAL A 171 -1.88 -10.50 -13.48
CA VAL A 171 -1.62 -11.47 -14.56
C VAL A 171 -0.76 -12.62 -14.07
N THR A 172 0.28 -12.32 -13.30
CA THR A 172 1.16 -13.29 -12.63
C THR A 172 1.34 -12.92 -11.18
N ARG A 173 1.73 -13.90 -10.37
CA ARG A 173 2.14 -13.72 -8.97
C ARG A 173 3.29 -14.65 -8.66
N ASP A 174 4.44 -14.08 -8.39
CA ASP A 174 5.66 -14.80 -8.08
C ASP A 174 6.14 -14.44 -6.67
N ARG A 175 6.20 -15.44 -5.80
CA ARG A 175 6.79 -15.31 -4.47
C ARG A 175 8.29 -15.36 -4.60
N ILE A 176 8.98 -14.39 -4.05
CA ILE A 176 10.43 -14.35 -4.05
C ILE A 176 10.91 -15.16 -2.84
N GLU A 177 11.55 -16.28 -3.11
CA GLU A 177 12.10 -17.16 -2.09
C GLU A 177 13.54 -16.77 -1.77
N VAL A 178 13.88 -16.81 -0.49
CA VAL A 178 15.26 -16.62 -0.05
C VAL A 178 16.02 -17.95 -0.10
N PRO A 179 17.35 -17.93 -0.30
CA PRO A 179 18.16 -19.13 -0.41
C PRO A 179 18.21 -20.01 0.84
N GLU A 180 17.89 -19.46 1.99
CA GLU A 180 17.95 -20.15 3.29
C GLU A 180 16.57 -20.23 3.95
N GLU A 181 16.32 -21.29 4.73
CA GLU A 181 15.12 -21.46 5.54
C GLU A 181 15.16 -20.53 6.77
N ASP A 182 15.15 -19.23 6.52
CA ASP A 182 15.13 -18.26 7.60
C ASP A 182 13.71 -17.72 7.81
N ILE A 183 13.34 -17.54 9.07
CA ILE A 183 12.02 -17.04 9.52
C ILE A 183 11.95 -15.53 9.66
N TYR A 184 12.88 -14.79 9.06
CA TYR A 184 12.80 -13.33 9.08
C TYR A 184 11.72 -12.78 8.16
N LEU A 185 11.25 -11.57 8.46
CA LEU A 185 10.28 -10.85 7.65
C LEU A 185 10.99 -9.94 6.64
N GLU A 186 10.66 -10.12 5.37
CA GLU A 186 11.13 -9.22 4.31
C GLU A 186 10.13 -8.08 4.12
N LYS A 187 10.67 -6.88 3.93
CA LYS A 187 9.85 -5.67 3.69
C LYS A 187 10.60 -4.64 2.86
N ASN A 188 9.81 -3.78 2.20
CA ASN A 188 10.26 -2.51 1.65
C ASN A 188 11.34 -2.61 0.56
N TRP A 189 11.35 -3.67 -0.20
CA TRP A 189 12.23 -3.76 -1.36
C TRP A 189 11.91 -2.64 -2.36
N MET A 190 12.97 -2.04 -2.92
CA MET A 190 12.86 -0.95 -3.87
C MET A 190 13.39 -1.42 -5.22
N PRO A 191 12.55 -1.44 -6.27
CA PRO A 191 13.00 -1.87 -7.59
C PRO A 191 14.02 -0.90 -8.18
N VAL A 192 15.07 -1.43 -8.78
CA VAL A 192 16.03 -0.66 -9.58
C VAL A 192 15.46 -0.54 -10.99
N LEU A 193 14.96 0.62 -11.36
CA LEU A 193 14.17 0.79 -12.59
C LEU A 193 14.90 0.42 -13.88
N ASP A 194 16.20 0.72 -13.94
CA ASP A 194 17.04 0.44 -15.13
C ASP A 194 17.67 -0.96 -15.13
N MET A 195 17.37 -1.76 -14.11
CA MET A 195 17.90 -3.12 -13.96
C MET A 195 16.79 -4.09 -13.58
N PRO A 196 16.10 -4.69 -14.56
CA PRO A 196 15.04 -5.66 -14.29
C PRO A 196 15.45 -6.75 -13.31
N TYR A 197 14.54 -7.12 -12.41
CA TYR A 197 14.73 -8.13 -11.35
C TYR A 197 15.81 -7.80 -10.30
N HIS A 198 16.17 -6.51 -10.15
CA HIS A 198 17.03 -6.02 -9.07
C HIS A 198 16.25 -5.12 -8.11
N PHE A 199 16.54 -5.28 -6.81
CA PHE A 199 15.89 -4.55 -5.72
C PHE A 199 16.92 -3.96 -4.76
#